data_86d8af3037ba109ca54cc50ad0679845
#
_entry.id   86d8af3037ba109ca54cc50ad0679845
#
_cell.length_a   1.000
_cell.length_b   1.000
_cell.length_c   1.000
_cell.angle_alpha   90.00
_cell.angle_beta   90.00
_cell.angle_gamma   90.00
#
_symmetry.space_group_name_H-M   'P 1'
#
loop_
_entity.id
_entity.type
_entity.pdbx_description
1 polymer ?
#
loop_
_entity_poly.entity_id
_entity_poly.type
_entity_poly.pdbx_seq_one_letter_code
_entity_poly.pdbx_strand_id
1 'polypeptide(L)'
;MGLKDVRPGIRNEEGIGKVLGILKQSFGERFQTGQAFRDQHAHTTSYLPAQLPDGVIFVESADDVKSVVRVCAAHRVPMIPFGTGSSLEGHINAPNGGISIDFSRMNRVREVNAEDLDVVVEPGVTREQLNTELRATGLFFPIDPGANASIGGMTATRASGTNAVRYG
;
A
#
# COMPACT_ATOMS: atom_id res chain seq x y z
N MET A 1 16.23 -23.21 -13.53
CA MET A 1 16.60 -21.79 -13.52
C MET A 1 16.59 -21.36 -12.06
N GLY A 2 17.76 -21.36 -11.43
CA GLY A 2 17.87 -21.23 -9.98
C GLY A 2 17.84 -19.77 -9.55
N LEU A 3 17.32 -19.52 -8.36
CA LEU A 3 17.23 -18.22 -7.64
C LEU A 3 18.58 -17.45 -7.48
N LYS A 4 19.66 -17.92 -8.09
CA LYS A 4 21.01 -17.33 -7.91
C LYS A 4 21.33 -16.13 -8.81
N ASP A 5 20.46 -15.77 -9.75
CA ASP A 5 20.72 -14.69 -10.71
C ASP A 5 19.87 -13.42 -10.53
N VAL A 6 19.12 -13.31 -9.46
CA VAL A 6 18.49 -12.05 -9.11
C VAL A 6 19.54 -11.15 -8.46
N ARG A 7 20.28 -10.43 -9.30
CA ARG A 7 21.14 -9.35 -8.80
C ARG A 7 20.23 -8.34 -8.09
N PRO A 8 20.53 -7.94 -6.83
CA PRO A 8 19.82 -6.83 -6.23
C PRO A 8 19.94 -5.64 -7.17
N GLY A 9 18.81 -5.03 -7.52
CA GLY A 9 18.79 -3.86 -8.38
C GLY A 9 19.74 -2.79 -7.84
N ILE A 10 20.53 -2.17 -8.70
CA ILE A 10 21.41 -1.07 -8.28
C ILE A 10 20.51 0.11 -7.91
N ARG A 11 20.69 0.65 -6.71
CA ARG A 11 20.02 1.86 -6.24
C ARG A 11 20.31 3.02 -7.21
N ASN A 12 19.26 3.67 -7.71
CA ASN A 12 19.38 4.78 -8.68
C ASN A 12 19.33 6.13 -7.96
N GLU A 13 20.45 6.57 -7.41
CA GLU A 13 20.55 7.82 -6.63
C GLU A 13 20.14 9.07 -7.44
N GLU A 14 20.57 9.16 -8.70
CA GLU A 14 20.22 10.29 -9.56
C GLU A 14 18.70 10.34 -9.84
N GLY A 15 18.12 9.19 -10.18
CA GLY A 15 16.67 9.08 -10.42
C GLY A 15 15.87 9.41 -9.17
N ILE A 16 16.28 8.89 -8.01
CA ILE A 16 15.65 9.18 -6.72
C ILE A 16 15.69 10.68 -6.43
N GLY A 17 16.83 11.34 -6.55
CA GLY A 17 16.97 12.79 -6.32
C GLY A 17 16.00 13.61 -7.18
N LYS A 18 15.88 13.27 -8.49
CA LYS A 18 14.92 13.92 -9.40
C LYS A 18 13.48 13.71 -8.98
N VAL A 19 13.10 12.46 -8.64
CA VAL A 19 11.74 12.13 -8.21
C VAL A 19 11.35 12.84 -6.92
N LEU A 20 12.25 12.90 -5.93
CA LEU A 20 11.99 13.62 -4.68
C LEU A 20 11.67 15.09 -4.94
N GLY A 21 12.43 15.75 -5.82
CA GLY A 21 12.20 17.16 -6.20
C GLY A 21 10.85 17.36 -6.90
N ILE A 22 10.54 16.52 -7.89
CA ILE A 22 9.27 16.59 -8.64
C ILE A 22 8.07 16.35 -7.73
N LEU A 23 8.12 15.30 -6.90
CA LEU A 23 7.01 14.95 -6.02
C LEU A 23 6.81 16.03 -4.94
N LYS A 24 7.88 16.60 -4.40
CA LYS A 24 7.76 17.71 -3.44
C LYS A 24 7.08 18.93 -4.05
N GLN A 25 7.43 19.29 -5.27
CA GLN A 25 6.81 20.38 -5.99
C GLN A 25 5.33 20.13 -6.33
N SER A 26 5.00 18.90 -6.76
CA SER A 26 3.67 18.55 -7.24
C SER A 26 2.67 18.29 -6.12
N PHE A 27 3.11 17.71 -4.99
CA PHE A 27 2.24 17.24 -3.92
C PHE A 27 2.40 18.01 -2.59
N GLY A 28 3.41 18.88 -2.49
CA GLY A 28 3.60 19.73 -1.31
C GLY A 28 3.70 18.94 0.00
N GLU A 29 2.80 19.22 0.93
CA GLU A 29 2.78 18.56 2.26
C GLU A 29 2.32 17.10 2.23
N ARG A 30 1.68 16.65 1.15
CA ARG A 30 1.33 15.23 0.99
C ARG A 30 2.53 14.35 0.67
N PHE A 31 3.67 14.95 0.34
CA PHE A 31 4.93 14.25 0.12
C PHE A 31 5.91 14.54 1.25
N GLN A 32 6.35 13.48 1.94
CA GLN A 32 7.20 13.54 3.13
C GLN A 32 8.51 12.79 2.92
N THR A 33 9.61 13.42 3.37
CA THR A 33 10.95 12.81 3.37
C THR A 33 11.57 12.73 4.77
N GLY A 34 10.83 13.19 5.78
CA GLY A 34 11.25 13.18 7.18
C GLY A 34 11.46 11.76 7.71
N GLN A 35 12.46 11.60 8.57
CA GLN A 35 12.85 10.29 9.11
C GLN A 35 11.68 9.53 9.73
N ALA A 36 10.86 10.19 10.55
CA ALA A 36 9.73 9.56 11.25
C ALA A 36 8.72 8.93 10.27
N PHE A 37 8.41 9.60 9.14
CA PHE A 37 7.52 9.05 8.12
C PHE A 37 8.16 7.83 7.43
N ARG A 38 9.44 7.90 7.13
CA ARG A 38 10.17 6.82 6.46
C ARG A 38 10.28 5.60 7.38
N ASP A 39 10.54 5.81 8.66
CA ASP A 39 10.59 4.73 9.67
C ASP A 39 9.23 4.03 9.81
N GLN A 40 8.14 4.80 9.88
CA GLN A 40 6.79 4.25 9.94
C GLN A 40 6.46 3.37 8.73
N HIS A 41 6.94 3.75 7.53
CA HIS A 41 6.68 3.02 6.29
C HIS A 41 7.70 1.90 6.00
N ALA A 42 8.67 1.68 6.87
CA ALA A 42 9.60 0.56 6.83
C ALA A 42 9.43 -0.39 8.02
N HIS A 43 8.62 0.02 9.03
CA HIS A 43 8.39 -0.81 10.20
C HIS A 43 7.53 -2.02 9.82
N THR A 44 8.08 -3.19 10.00
CA THR A 44 7.43 -4.47 9.70
C THR A 44 7.62 -5.45 10.85
N THR A 45 6.66 -6.35 11.04
CA THR A 45 6.76 -7.48 11.96
C THR A 45 7.44 -8.69 11.32
N SER A 46 7.94 -8.55 10.07
CA SER A 46 8.64 -9.63 9.38
C SER A 46 10.03 -9.87 9.98
N TYR A 47 10.61 -11.02 9.68
CA TYR A 47 12.00 -11.38 10.04
C TYR A 47 13.03 -10.44 9.39
N LEU A 48 12.70 -9.82 8.28
CA LEU A 48 13.63 -8.97 7.53
C LEU A 48 13.89 -7.64 8.27
N PRO A 49 15.13 -7.14 8.26
CA PRO A 49 15.41 -5.82 8.80
C PRO A 49 14.66 -4.74 8.03
N ALA A 50 14.26 -3.68 8.72
CA ALA A 50 13.61 -2.55 8.11
C ALA A 50 14.52 -1.87 7.06
N GLN A 51 13.98 -1.59 5.89
CA GLN A 51 14.66 -0.91 4.78
C GLN A 51 13.80 0.27 4.34
N LEU A 52 14.29 1.48 4.62
CA LEU A 52 13.53 2.70 4.51
C LEU A 52 13.33 3.15 3.06
N PRO A 53 12.13 3.62 2.68
CA PRO A 53 11.95 4.35 1.44
C PRO A 53 12.65 5.72 1.51
N ASP A 54 12.88 6.36 0.37
CA ASP A 54 13.45 7.70 0.30
C ASP A 54 12.42 8.80 0.54
N GLY A 55 11.18 8.50 0.25
CA GLY A 55 10.06 9.39 0.51
C GLY A 55 8.74 8.62 0.60
N VAL A 56 7.76 9.27 1.20
CA VAL A 56 6.39 8.77 1.38
C VAL A 56 5.43 9.75 0.75
N ILE A 57 4.52 9.27 -0.09
CA ILE A 57 3.46 10.06 -0.70
C ILE A 57 2.08 9.55 -0.25
N PHE A 58 1.26 10.44 0.32
CA PHE A 58 -0.13 10.17 0.67
C PHE A 58 -1.02 10.51 -0.52
N VAL A 59 -1.51 9.49 -1.20
CA VAL A 59 -2.39 9.65 -2.37
C VAL A 59 -3.85 9.72 -1.94
N GLU A 60 -4.63 10.53 -2.67
CA GLU A 60 -6.06 10.78 -2.38
C GLU A 60 -6.96 10.42 -3.56
N SER A 61 -6.36 10.08 -4.71
CA SER A 61 -7.08 9.73 -5.92
C SER A 61 -6.29 8.78 -6.83
N ALA A 62 -7.00 8.12 -7.75
CA ALA A 62 -6.37 7.32 -8.80
C ALA A 62 -5.47 8.17 -9.72
N ASP A 63 -5.78 9.45 -9.90
CA ASP A 63 -4.97 10.35 -10.72
C ASP A 63 -3.66 10.75 -10.03
N ASP A 64 -3.68 10.89 -8.70
CA ASP A 64 -2.44 11.01 -7.92
C ASP A 64 -1.54 9.79 -8.15
N VAL A 65 -2.10 8.59 -8.00
CA VAL A 65 -1.36 7.33 -8.23
C VAL A 65 -0.75 7.28 -9.62
N LYS A 66 -1.54 7.58 -10.67
CA LYS A 66 -1.05 7.64 -12.06
C LYS A 66 0.11 8.63 -12.20
N SER A 67 0.00 9.80 -11.58
CA SER A 67 1.03 10.83 -11.63
C SER A 67 2.33 10.36 -10.97
N VAL A 68 2.25 9.80 -9.77
CA VAL A 68 3.40 9.24 -9.06
C VAL A 68 4.05 8.11 -9.86
N VAL A 69 3.25 7.17 -10.38
CA VAL A 69 3.74 6.04 -11.18
C VAL A 69 4.48 6.51 -12.43
N ARG A 70 3.93 7.50 -13.15
CA ARG A 70 4.58 8.07 -14.34
C ARG A 70 5.94 8.69 -14.02
N VAL A 71 6.02 9.48 -12.94
CA VAL A 71 7.26 10.12 -12.51
C VAL A 71 8.29 9.08 -12.11
N CYS A 72 7.92 8.12 -11.26
CA CYS A 72 8.83 7.06 -10.80
C CYS A 72 9.32 6.19 -11.96
N ALA A 73 8.41 5.77 -12.85
CA ALA A 73 8.75 4.95 -14.02
C ALA A 73 9.71 5.68 -14.97
N ALA A 74 9.47 6.97 -15.28
CA ALA A 74 10.32 7.78 -16.14
C ALA A 74 11.77 7.89 -15.64
N HIS A 75 11.95 7.86 -14.32
CA HIS A 75 13.25 7.94 -13.67
C HIS A 75 13.77 6.61 -13.13
N ARG A 76 13.08 5.48 -13.39
CA ARG A 76 13.44 4.14 -12.93
C ARG A 76 13.64 4.07 -11.41
N VAL A 77 12.72 4.67 -10.66
CA VAL A 77 12.71 4.66 -9.19
C VAL A 77 11.71 3.62 -8.71
N PRO A 78 12.09 2.74 -7.77
CA PRO A 78 11.17 1.76 -7.19
C PRO A 78 9.98 2.41 -6.49
N MET A 79 8.85 1.72 -6.52
CA MET A 79 7.61 2.12 -5.87
C MET A 79 7.17 1.01 -4.92
N ILE A 80 6.80 1.38 -3.70
CA ILE A 80 6.38 0.47 -2.65
C ILE A 80 4.95 0.84 -2.23
N PRO A 81 3.91 0.10 -2.65
CA PRO A 81 2.56 0.34 -2.16
C PRO A 81 2.48 0.07 -0.67
N PHE A 82 1.81 0.96 0.07
CA PHE A 82 1.65 0.84 1.50
C PHE A 82 0.17 0.98 1.88
N GLY A 83 -0.39 -0.04 2.52
CA GLY A 83 -1.72 -0.04 3.11
C GLY A 83 -1.65 0.20 4.61
N THR A 84 -1.77 -0.88 5.41
CA THR A 84 -1.62 -0.85 6.88
C THR A 84 -0.28 -1.37 7.37
N GLY A 85 0.61 -1.78 6.47
CA GLY A 85 1.92 -2.31 6.80
C GLY A 85 1.93 -3.67 7.54
N SER A 86 0.80 -4.37 7.59
CA SER A 86 0.62 -5.59 8.37
C SER A 86 1.12 -6.88 7.70
N SER A 87 1.64 -6.82 6.48
CA SER A 87 2.17 -7.98 5.77
C SER A 87 3.44 -8.51 6.42
N LEU A 88 3.54 -9.85 6.54
CA LEU A 88 4.70 -10.54 7.13
C LEU A 88 5.81 -10.87 6.13
N GLU A 89 5.58 -10.62 4.85
CA GLU A 89 6.45 -11.07 3.74
C GLU A 89 7.49 -10.01 3.32
N GLY A 90 7.62 -8.90 4.06
CA GLY A 90 8.57 -7.84 3.73
C GLY A 90 8.15 -6.94 2.55
N HIS A 91 6.89 -6.95 2.15
CA HIS A 91 6.38 -6.19 0.98
C HIS A 91 6.60 -4.67 1.08
N ILE A 92 6.70 -4.12 2.30
CA ILE A 92 6.89 -2.69 2.51
C ILE A 92 8.38 -2.28 2.57
N ASN A 93 9.30 -3.23 2.52
CA ASN A 93 10.74 -2.94 2.53
C ASN A 93 11.20 -2.33 1.22
N ALA A 94 12.14 -1.40 1.30
CA ALA A 94 12.72 -0.69 0.17
C ALA A 94 14.23 -1.01 -0.01
N PRO A 95 14.61 -2.23 -0.41
CA PRO A 95 16.02 -2.66 -0.49
C PRO A 95 16.86 -1.82 -1.46
N ASN A 96 16.24 -1.16 -2.42
CA ASN A 96 16.89 -0.27 -3.38
C ASN A 96 16.44 1.20 -3.21
N GLY A 97 15.89 1.55 -2.04
CA GLY A 97 15.22 2.83 -1.84
C GLY A 97 13.90 2.92 -2.63
N GLY A 98 13.46 4.13 -2.92
CA GLY A 98 12.26 4.40 -3.71
C GLY A 98 11.18 5.14 -2.94
N ILE A 99 9.98 5.19 -3.51
CA ILE A 99 8.86 5.96 -2.99
C ILE A 99 7.80 5.01 -2.42
N SER A 100 7.49 5.18 -1.14
CA SER A 100 6.33 4.53 -0.52
C SER A 100 5.06 5.30 -0.88
N ILE A 101 4.08 4.61 -1.46
CA ILE A 101 2.79 5.17 -1.86
C ILE A 101 1.76 4.74 -0.82
N ASP A 102 1.38 5.66 0.05
CA ASP A 102 0.44 5.43 1.14
C ASP A 102 -0.99 5.67 0.68
N PHE A 103 -1.82 4.64 0.80
CA PHE A 103 -3.23 4.65 0.39
C PHE A 103 -4.20 4.96 1.54
N SER A 104 -3.74 5.30 2.73
CA SER A 104 -4.59 5.52 3.92
C SER A 104 -5.65 6.62 3.71
N ARG A 105 -5.39 7.58 2.81
CA ARG A 105 -6.33 8.65 2.48
C ARG A 105 -7.32 8.30 1.36
N MET A 106 -7.18 7.13 0.74
CA MET A 106 -8.15 6.57 -0.20
C MET A 106 -8.97 5.51 0.54
N ASN A 107 -9.85 5.95 1.44
CA ASN A 107 -10.52 5.08 2.42
C ASN A 107 -12.06 5.21 2.41
N ARG A 108 -12.66 5.53 1.27
CA ARG A 108 -14.11 5.64 1.14
C ARG A 108 -14.73 4.32 0.70
N VAL A 109 -15.81 3.91 1.36
CA VAL A 109 -16.78 2.94 0.82
C VAL A 109 -17.66 3.72 -0.15
N ARG A 110 -17.62 3.39 -1.43
CA ARG A 110 -18.28 4.15 -2.50
C ARG A 110 -19.69 3.66 -2.76
N GLU A 111 -19.86 2.34 -2.78
CA GLU A 111 -21.15 1.69 -3.07
C GLU A 111 -21.28 0.42 -2.26
N VAL A 112 -22.51 0.12 -1.83
CA VAL A 112 -22.87 -1.15 -1.20
C VAL A 112 -24.06 -1.71 -1.93
N ASN A 113 -23.87 -2.79 -2.66
CA ASN A 113 -24.88 -3.48 -3.45
C ASN A 113 -25.29 -4.75 -2.70
N ALA A 114 -26.16 -4.59 -1.69
CA ALA A 114 -26.49 -5.67 -0.75
C ALA A 114 -27.18 -6.87 -1.43
N GLU A 115 -27.98 -6.64 -2.47
CA GLU A 115 -28.65 -7.70 -3.24
C GLU A 115 -27.66 -8.52 -4.08
N ASP A 116 -26.63 -7.85 -4.63
CA ASP A 116 -25.58 -8.48 -5.45
C ASP A 116 -24.43 -9.04 -4.62
N LEU A 117 -24.40 -8.78 -3.31
CA LEU A 117 -23.35 -9.17 -2.37
C LEU A 117 -21.99 -8.59 -2.75
N ASP A 118 -21.96 -7.41 -3.31
CA ASP A 118 -20.72 -6.72 -3.64
C ASP A 118 -20.62 -5.31 -3.05
N VAL A 119 -19.41 -4.76 -3.04
CA VAL A 119 -19.11 -3.39 -2.61
C VAL A 119 -18.05 -2.77 -3.50
N VAL A 120 -18.16 -1.47 -3.73
CA VAL A 120 -17.11 -0.67 -4.37
C VAL A 120 -16.41 0.16 -3.30
N VAL A 121 -15.12 -0.10 -3.10
CA VAL A 121 -14.31 0.54 -2.05
C VAL A 121 -13.01 1.10 -2.59
N GLU A 122 -12.46 2.09 -1.92
CA GLU A 122 -11.10 2.55 -2.16
C GLU A 122 -10.09 1.64 -1.45
N PRO A 123 -8.84 1.54 -1.95
CA PRO A 123 -7.88 0.53 -1.49
C PRO A 123 -7.45 0.66 -0.02
N GLY A 124 -7.54 1.86 0.55
CA GLY A 124 -7.21 2.13 1.94
C GLY A 124 -8.32 1.79 2.95
N VAL A 125 -9.52 1.44 2.49
CA VAL A 125 -10.60 0.98 3.38
C VAL A 125 -10.12 -0.26 4.13
N THR A 126 -10.25 -0.25 5.47
CA THR A 126 -9.87 -1.41 6.27
C THR A 126 -11.03 -2.39 6.42
N ARG A 127 -10.70 -3.64 6.76
CA ARG A 127 -11.71 -4.68 7.04
C ARG A 127 -12.73 -4.25 8.10
N GLU A 128 -12.25 -3.67 9.20
CA GLU A 128 -13.13 -3.23 10.29
C GLU A 128 -14.02 -2.07 9.87
N GLN A 129 -13.48 -1.11 9.14
CA GLN A 129 -14.25 -0.01 8.59
C GLN A 129 -15.37 -0.55 7.68
N LEU A 130 -15.04 -1.44 6.74
CA LEU A 130 -16.03 -2.03 5.84
C LEU A 130 -17.12 -2.78 6.61
N ASN A 131 -16.74 -3.61 7.59
CA ASN A 131 -17.72 -4.34 8.39
C ASN A 131 -18.60 -3.42 9.26
N THR A 132 -18.10 -2.25 9.65
CA THR A 132 -18.90 -1.23 10.33
C THR A 132 -19.95 -0.65 9.41
N GLU A 133 -19.58 -0.30 8.17
CA GLU A 133 -20.51 0.20 7.15
C GLU A 133 -21.58 -0.85 6.76
N LEU A 134 -21.19 -2.12 6.66
CA LEU A 134 -22.09 -3.21 6.28
C LEU A 134 -23.08 -3.62 7.39
N ARG A 135 -22.86 -3.21 8.64
CA ARG A 135 -23.63 -3.70 9.81
C ARG A 135 -25.14 -3.59 9.63
N ALA A 136 -25.64 -2.51 9.06
CA ALA A 136 -27.07 -2.29 8.86
C ALA A 136 -27.70 -3.19 7.79
N THR A 137 -26.90 -3.79 6.92
CA THR A 137 -27.37 -4.70 5.86
C THR A 137 -27.47 -6.16 6.32
N GLY A 138 -26.91 -6.50 7.48
CA GLY A 138 -26.76 -7.89 7.94
C GLY A 138 -25.66 -8.67 7.22
N LEU A 139 -24.88 -8.02 6.37
CA LEU A 139 -23.75 -8.59 5.64
C LEU A 139 -22.42 -8.29 6.34
N PHE A 140 -21.37 -9.01 5.97
CA PHE A 140 -20.01 -8.75 6.42
C PHE A 140 -18.98 -9.22 5.39
N PHE A 141 -17.80 -8.62 5.44
CA PHE A 141 -16.66 -9.05 4.65
C PHE A 141 -15.92 -10.18 5.38
N PRO A 142 -15.86 -11.40 4.78
CA PRO A 142 -15.46 -12.60 5.51
C PRO A 142 -13.94 -12.80 5.68
N ILE A 143 -13.12 -12.10 4.88
CA ILE A 143 -11.67 -12.29 4.93
C ILE A 143 -11.11 -11.66 6.20
N ASP A 144 -10.52 -12.48 7.08
CA ASP A 144 -10.09 -12.07 8.42
C ASP A 144 -8.64 -12.49 8.74
N PRO A 145 -7.64 -11.81 8.15
CA PRO A 145 -6.23 -12.19 8.28
C PRO A 145 -5.61 -11.94 9.68
N GLY A 146 -6.40 -11.68 10.70
CA GLY A 146 -5.94 -11.39 12.06
C GLY A 146 -5.54 -9.92 12.29
N ALA A 147 -5.03 -9.24 11.28
CA ALA A 147 -4.78 -7.81 11.33
C ALA A 147 -5.98 -7.02 10.76
N ASN A 148 -6.16 -5.76 11.19
CA ASN A 148 -7.10 -4.85 10.54
C ASN A 148 -6.46 -4.31 9.25
N ALA A 149 -6.36 -5.17 8.25
CA ALA A 149 -5.70 -4.88 6.98
C ALA A 149 -6.59 -4.06 6.04
N SER A 150 -5.97 -3.31 5.13
CA SER A 150 -6.67 -2.60 4.07
C SER A 150 -7.11 -3.54 2.96
N ILE A 151 -8.26 -3.27 2.33
CA ILE A 151 -8.81 -4.08 1.24
C ILE A 151 -7.82 -4.18 0.07
N GLY A 152 -7.18 -3.06 -0.31
CA GLY A 152 -6.15 -3.06 -1.35
C GLY A 152 -4.95 -3.93 -0.99
N GLY A 153 -4.49 -3.88 0.26
CA GLY A 153 -3.40 -4.72 0.76
C GLY A 153 -3.77 -6.21 0.76
N MET A 154 -4.97 -6.54 1.24
CA MET A 154 -5.48 -7.92 1.21
C MET A 154 -5.59 -8.47 -0.21
N THR A 155 -6.07 -7.66 -1.15
CA THR A 155 -6.16 -8.04 -2.56
C THR A 155 -4.77 -8.30 -3.15
N ALA A 156 -3.81 -7.40 -2.89
CA ALA A 156 -2.45 -7.51 -3.41
C ALA A 156 -1.69 -8.75 -2.90
N THR A 157 -1.97 -9.16 -1.66
CA THR A 157 -1.31 -10.32 -1.02
C THR A 157 -2.14 -11.59 -1.08
N ARG A 158 -3.32 -11.58 -1.71
CA ARG A 158 -4.27 -12.70 -1.73
C ARG A 158 -4.56 -13.20 -0.31
N ALA A 159 -4.87 -12.25 0.58
CA ALA A 159 -5.15 -12.55 1.97
C ALA A 159 -6.32 -13.55 2.11
N SER A 160 -6.23 -14.36 3.12
CA SER A 160 -7.24 -15.33 3.51
C SER A 160 -7.52 -15.19 5.01
N GLY A 161 -8.38 -16.03 5.55
CA GLY A 161 -8.73 -16.06 6.95
C GLY A 161 -9.55 -17.28 7.30
N THR A 162 -9.86 -17.45 8.58
CA THR A 162 -10.59 -18.63 9.07
C THR A 162 -12.03 -18.68 8.52
N ASN A 163 -12.65 -17.53 8.33
CA ASN A 163 -14.00 -17.43 7.78
C ASN A 163 -14.08 -17.75 6.28
N ALA A 164 -12.97 -17.61 5.54
CA ALA A 164 -12.92 -17.87 4.10
C ALA A 164 -13.27 -19.33 3.73
N VAL A 165 -13.05 -20.29 4.64
CA VAL A 165 -13.44 -21.70 4.43
C VAL A 165 -14.96 -21.87 4.32
N ARG A 166 -15.71 -21.02 5.01
CA ARG A 166 -17.18 -21.12 5.06
C ARG A 166 -17.89 -20.16 4.11
N TYR A 167 -17.34 -18.99 3.93
CA TYR A 167 -18.04 -17.90 3.22
C TYR A 167 -17.39 -17.51 1.89
N GLY A 168 -16.21 -18.09 1.54
CA GLY A 168 -15.50 -17.83 0.29
C GLY A 168 -14.41 -16.78 0.39
#